data_b9f225b864bf59183dda15cfc43cb54b
#
_entry.id   b9f225b864bf59183dda15cfc43cb54b
#
_cell.length_a   1.000
_cell.length_b   1.000
_cell.length_c   1.000
_cell.angle_alpha   90.00
_cell.angle_beta   90.00
_cell.angle_gamma   90.00
#
_symmetry.space_group_name_H-M   'P 1'
#
loop_
_entity.id
_entity.type
_entity.pdbx_description
1 polymer ?
#
loop_
_entity_poly.entity_id
_entity_poly.type
_entity_poly.pdbx_seq_one_letter_code
_entity_poly.pdbx_strand_id
1 'polypeptide(L)'
;YKQSENYDGWLSVVAEDVGVMLASCSPEEVLAQLDKCPREAFVQNPGALLVLMRRCFSWGRYREMLALRELVSAALAEKALSDEERGNLDGECDLIMSFLCYNDIAGMSALHQSACRKMNRPAASIKKYGSFTFGSPSVLMMFHRTPGAMAQEVQTMNAAMPYYYKVTQEHGAGAEMVMEAEAHFLRGEFAEAKLMNAKALYRAEEKHQKYIAQCCNMLALRQSLAVEGQNAAPDRANEREKLLSCHDSTLFLAQNAVFDYYFALLQEPEKASPIFAQHRLGTVNVLNPARPMLEMVENQVLLAQKEYERVIARSELLLAMCQKLHYDLVTVHIKIQTAAAYEMLGMRQQAAAILSEAAAAAAPDGIIMSFAENYEYLAPLLTALCGGEYAAFAEKAIALGKQGAAWRKSVREGGAKPAAIECLSPKEQKIARLAAERATNREIAEKLFLSEGTVKQYINQIYSKLGIEGNTRTKRGALAALFGKN
;
A
#
# COMPACT_ATOMS: atom_id res chain seq x y z
N TYR A 1 20.39 -30.97 4.23
CA TYR A 1 21.09 -30.38 5.38
C TYR A 1 20.35 -30.59 6.71
N LYS A 2 19.01 -30.40 6.78
CA LYS A 2 18.23 -30.63 8.01
C LYS A 2 18.37 -32.07 8.57
N GLN A 3 18.49 -33.05 7.71
CA GLN A 3 18.57 -34.48 8.10
C GLN A 3 20.00 -34.96 8.37
N SER A 4 21.02 -34.22 7.92
CA SER A 4 22.43 -34.61 8.00
C SER A 4 23.20 -33.91 9.12
N GLU A 5 22.55 -33.10 9.97
CA GLU A 5 23.18 -32.25 10.99
C GLU A 5 24.32 -31.36 10.46
N ASN A 6 24.32 -31.09 9.14
CA ASN A 6 25.28 -30.20 8.51
C ASN A 6 24.80 -28.73 8.68
N TYR A 7 25.03 -28.16 9.86
CA TYR A 7 24.61 -26.81 10.20
C TYR A 7 25.36 -25.74 9.42
N ASP A 8 26.65 -25.91 9.14
CA ASP A 8 27.41 -24.97 8.32
C ASP A 8 26.86 -24.88 6.90
N GLY A 9 26.58 -26.03 6.26
CA GLY A 9 25.96 -26.07 4.95
C GLY A 9 24.56 -25.44 4.93
N TRP A 10 23.77 -25.65 5.99
CA TRP A 10 22.45 -25.04 6.11
C TRP A 10 22.53 -23.52 6.26
N LEU A 11 23.40 -23.01 7.14
CA LEU A 11 23.62 -21.60 7.38
C LEU A 11 24.19 -20.90 6.13
N SER A 12 25.13 -21.56 5.40
CA SER A 12 25.64 -21.04 4.13
C SER A 12 24.51 -20.81 3.12
N VAL A 13 23.62 -21.77 2.93
CA VAL A 13 22.47 -21.63 2.04
C VAL A 13 21.54 -20.51 2.51
N VAL A 14 21.28 -20.38 3.82
CA VAL A 14 20.46 -19.29 4.37
C VAL A 14 21.07 -17.92 4.04
N ALA A 15 22.40 -17.80 4.10
CA ALA A 15 23.08 -16.56 3.74
C ALA A 15 23.03 -16.28 2.23
N GLU A 16 23.31 -17.29 1.39
CA GLU A 16 23.39 -17.17 -0.07
C GLU A 16 22.03 -16.84 -0.72
N ASP A 17 20.95 -17.52 -0.30
CA ASP A 17 19.61 -17.28 -0.84
C ASP A 17 18.87 -16.13 -0.15
N VAL A 18 19.52 -15.50 0.82
CA VAL A 18 18.93 -14.42 1.65
C VAL A 18 17.64 -14.88 2.36
N GLY A 19 17.61 -16.15 2.76
CA GLY A 19 16.50 -16.76 3.47
C GLY A 19 15.24 -17.00 2.64
N VAL A 20 15.33 -17.12 1.31
CA VAL A 20 14.17 -17.44 0.45
C VAL A 20 13.62 -18.81 0.80
N MET A 21 14.48 -19.80 0.97
CA MET A 21 14.08 -21.15 1.36
C MET A 21 13.31 -21.19 2.69
N LEU A 22 13.54 -20.24 3.58
CA LEU A 22 12.84 -20.15 4.86
C LEU A 22 11.38 -19.69 4.70
N ALA A 23 10.99 -19.15 3.55
CA ALA A 23 9.60 -18.73 3.31
C ALA A 23 8.61 -19.90 3.26
N SER A 24 9.09 -21.12 2.96
CA SER A 24 8.31 -22.36 2.96
C SER A 24 8.29 -23.09 4.32
N CYS A 25 9.04 -22.60 5.31
CA CYS A 25 9.12 -23.19 6.65
C CYS A 25 8.28 -22.36 7.63
N SER A 26 7.68 -23.03 8.63
CA SER A 26 7.09 -22.31 9.76
C SER A 26 8.17 -21.65 10.62
N PRO A 27 7.89 -20.54 11.31
CA PRO A 27 8.83 -19.97 12.26
C PRO A 27 9.29 -20.95 13.32
N GLU A 28 8.37 -21.80 13.83
CA GLU A 28 8.63 -22.80 14.85
C GLU A 28 9.63 -23.87 14.37
N GLU A 29 9.51 -24.32 13.13
CA GLU A 29 10.45 -25.28 12.54
C GLU A 29 11.86 -24.71 12.43
N VAL A 30 11.97 -23.44 12.03
CA VAL A 30 13.28 -22.77 11.90
C VAL A 30 13.90 -22.55 13.28
N LEU A 31 13.14 -22.07 14.25
CA LEU A 31 13.60 -21.84 15.61
C LEU A 31 14.05 -23.15 16.28
N ALA A 32 13.27 -24.21 16.13
CA ALA A 32 13.66 -25.55 16.65
C ALA A 32 14.95 -26.08 15.99
N GLN A 33 15.28 -25.66 14.78
CA GLN A 33 16.54 -26.01 14.14
C GLN A 33 17.70 -25.15 14.68
N LEU A 34 17.44 -23.86 14.97
CA LEU A 34 18.42 -22.96 15.58
C LEU A 34 18.82 -23.43 16.98
N ASP A 35 17.87 -23.92 17.79
CA ASP A 35 18.13 -24.41 19.14
C ASP A 35 19.08 -25.65 19.17
N LYS A 36 19.17 -26.38 18.07
CA LYS A 36 20.06 -27.53 17.90
C LYS A 36 21.42 -27.18 17.31
N CYS A 37 21.54 -25.96 16.74
CA CYS A 37 22.72 -25.56 16.02
C CYS A 37 23.87 -25.21 16.98
N PRO A 38 25.08 -25.80 16.81
CA PRO A 38 26.23 -25.51 17.64
C PRO A 38 26.64 -24.02 17.52
N ARG A 39 27.08 -23.45 18.64
CA ARG A 39 27.55 -22.04 18.68
C ARG A 39 28.67 -21.76 17.67
N GLU A 40 29.56 -22.72 17.49
CA GLU A 40 30.69 -22.62 16.56
C GLU A 40 30.21 -22.42 15.11
N ALA A 41 29.15 -23.11 14.69
CA ALA A 41 28.56 -22.95 13.37
C ALA A 41 28.00 -21.52 13.16
N PHE A 42 27.40 -20.93 14.19
CA PHE A 42 26.92 -19.54 14.14
C PHE A 42 28.08 -18.56 14.00
N VAL A 43 29.16 -18.72 14.77
CA VAL A 43 30.36 -17.85 14.72
C VAL A 43 31.01 -17.91 13.34
N GLN A 44 31.00 -19.06 12.69
CA GLN A 44 31.55 -19.22 11.34
C GLN A 44 30.66 -18.63 10.23
N ASN A 45 29.35 -18.45 10.50
CA ASN A 45 28.36 -18.01 9.51
C ASN A 45 27.61 -16.71 9.89
N PRO A 46 28.30 -15.58 10.18
CA PRO A 46 27.67 -14.35 10.66
C PRO A 46 26.66 -13.75 9.65
N GLY A 47 26.85 -13.93 8.36
CA GLY A 47 25.90 -13.50 7.33
C GLY A 47 24.55 -14.18 7.43
N ALA A 48 24.53 -15.48 7.78
CA ALA A 48 23.29 -16.21 8.02
C ALA A 48 22.53 -15.67 9.25
N LEU A 49 23.26 -15.28 10.30
CA LEU A 49 22.65 -14.67 11.51
C LEU A 49 21.89 -13.41 11.17
N LEU A 50 22.44 -12.55 10.31
CA LEU A 50 21.82 -11.30 9.85
C LEU A 50 20.51 -11.59 9.08
N VAL A 51 20.51 -12.60 8.20
CA VAL A 51 19.29 -13.04 7.50
C VAL A 51 18.24 -13.57 8.49
N LEU A 52 18.66 -14.38 9.44
CA LEU A 52 17.77 -14.94 10.46
C LEU A 52 17.20 -13.85 11.39
N MET A 53 18.00 -12.87 11.80
CA MET A 53 17.52 -11.70 12.57
C MET A 53 16.40 -10.97 11.82
N ARG A 54 16.57 -10.69 10.55
CA ARG A 54 15.54 -10.06 9.71
C ARG A 54 14.28 -10.93 9.61
N ARG A 55 14.42 -12.24 9.49
CA ARG A 55 13.30 -13.17 9.49
C ARG A 55 12.57 -13.22 10.84
N CYS A 56 13.30 -13.27 11.94
CA CYS A 56 12.72 -13.19 13.28
C CYS A 56 11.89 -11.92 13.47
N PHE A 57 12.38 -10.76 12.99
CA PHE A 57 11.59 -9.53 12.98
C PHE A 57 10.28 -9.69 12.19
N SER A 58 10.35 -10.20 10.96
CA SER A 58 9.17 -10.39 10.10
C SER A 58 8.13 -11.34 10.71
N TRP A 59 8.57 -12.28 11.55
CA TRP A 59 7.72 -13.25 12.29
C TRP A 59 7.26 -12.73 13.65
N GLY A 60 7.70 -11.52 14.08
CA GLY A 60 7.40 -10.99 15.42
C GLY A 60 8.16 -11.71 16.56
N ARG A 61 9.25 -12.41 16.24
CA ARG A 61 10.11 -13.16 17.17
C ARG A 61 11.27 -12.27 17.65
N TYR A 62 10.95 -11.21 18.38
CA TYR A 62 11.93 -10.17 18.75
C TYR A 62 12.97 -10.63 19.77
N ARG A 63 12.61 -11.57 20.69
CA ARG A 63 13.55 -12.14 21.67
C ARG A 63 14.63 -12.95 20.97
N GLU A 64 14.21 -13.77 20.03
CA GLU A 64 15.11 -14.60 19.21
C GLU A 64 15.99 -13.73 18.32
N MET A 65 15.47 -12.65 17.76
CA MET A 65 16.26 -11.65 17.02
C MET A 65 17.38 -11.05 17.88
N LEU A 66 17.09 -10.67 19.13
CA LEU A 66 18.09 -10.12 20.04
C LEU A 66 19.13 -11.17 20.45
N ALA A 67 18.72 -12.42 20.68
CA ALA A 67 19.65 -13.53 20.96
C ALA A 67 20.62 -13.76 19.77
N LEU A 68 20.13 -13.71 18.53
CA LEU A 68 20.95 -13.82 17.33
C LEU A 68 21.91 -12.63 17.20
N ARG A 69 21.53 -11.42 17.60
CA ARG A 69 22.43 -10.25 17.64
C ARG A 69 23.65 -10.49 18.53
N GLU A 70 23.46 -11.09 19.71
CA GLU A 70 24.58 -11.43 20.61
C GLU A 70 25.55 -12.42 19.93
N LEU A 71 25.02 -13.37 19.14
CA LEU A 71 25.86 -14.29 18.37
C LEU A 71 26.60 -13.55 17.21
N VAL A 72 25.99 -12.55 16.57
CA VAL A 72 26.70 -11.70 15.60
C VAL A 72 27.86 -10.98 16.29
N SER A 73 27.63 -10.39 17.49
CA SER A 73 28.69 -9.70 18.24
C SER A 73 29.83 -10.66 18.60
N ALA A 74 29.52 -11.90 19.02
CA ALA A 74 30.51 -12.93 19.27
C ALA A 74 31.31 -13.31 18.00
N ALA A 75 30.61 -13.50 16.87
CA ALA A 75 31.26 -13.82 15.61
C ALA A 75 32.23 -12.69 15.14
N LEU A 76 31.84 -11.43 15.32
CA LEU A 76 32.71 -10.27 15.03
C LEU A 76 33.97 -10.22 15.91
N ALA A 77 33.88 -10.74 17.15
CA ALA A 77 35.01 -10.78 18.08
C ALA A 77 35.94 -11.99 17.84
N GLU A 78 35.38 -13.16 17.55
CA GLU A 78 36.08 -14.44 17.56
C GLU A 78 36.58 -14.89 16.19
N LYS A 79 35.83 -14.53 15.10
CA LYS A 79 36.21 -14.93 13.73
C LYS A 79 37.32 -14.02 13.19
N ALA A 80 38.31 -14.61 12.52
CA ALA A 80 39.34 -13.88 11.79
C ALA A 80 38.72 -13.23 10.54
N LEU A 81 38.38 -11.94 10.65
CA LEU A 81 37.79 -11.13 9.60
C LEU A 81 38.74 -9.97 9.25
N SER A 82 38.77 -9.58 8.00
CA SER A 82 39.36 -8.31 7.61
C SER A 82 38.58 -7.13 8.23
N ASP A 83 39.21 -5.96 8.37
CA ASP A 83 38.51 -4.77 8.89
C ASP A 83 37.31 -4.38 8.02
N GLU A 84 37.42 -4.60 6.71
CA GLU A 84 36.37 -4.37 5.74
C GLU A 84 35.16 -5.32 5.96
N GLU A 85 35.41 -6.62 6.08
CA GLU A 85 34.34 -7.61 6.32
C GLU A 85 33.67 -7.37 7.68
N ARG A 86 34.45 -7.08 8.71
CA ARG A 86 33.98 -6.73 10.04
C ARG A 86 33.07 -5.49 9.98
N GLY A 87 33.51 -4.43 9.30
CA GLY A 87 32.76 -3.20 9.12
C GLY A 87 31.44 -3.43 8.36
N ASN A 88 31.46 -4.24 7.31
CA ASN A 88 30.25 -4.58 6.55
C ASN A 88 29.24 -5.35 7.40
N LEU A 89 29.67 -6.37 8.14
CA LEU A 89 28.77 -7.18 8.98
C LEU A 89 28.20 -6.35 10.15
N ASP A 90 29.02 -5.54 10.81
CA ASP A 90 28.61 -4.68 11.92
C ASP A 90 27.63 -3.59 11.44
N GLY A 91 27.90 -2.95 10.30
CA GLY A 91 26.98 -1.99 9.70
C GLY A 91 25.66 -2.60 9.24
N GLU A 92 25.71 -3.82 8.69
CA GLU A 92 24.52 -4.56 8.30
C GLU A 92 23.69 -5.00 9.53
N CYS A 93 24.35 -5.29 10.65
CA CYS A 93 23.67 -5.50 11.94
C CYS A 93 22.92 -4.24 12.40
N ASP A 94 23.55 -3.06 12.34
CA ASP A 94 22.88 -1.78 12.64
C ASP A 94 21.64 -1.58 11.77
N LEU A 95 21.75 -1.83 10.46
CA LEU A 95 20.65 -1.73 9.52
C LEU A 95 19.47 -2.63 9.89
N ILE A 96 19.73 -3.88 10.29
CA ILE A 96 18.66 -4.80 10.70
C ILE A 96 18.09 -4.41 12.07
N MET A 97 18.93 -3.97 12.99
CA MET A 97 18.49 -3.48 14.29
C MET A 97 17.59 -2.24 14.19
N SER A 98 17.70 -1.45 13.10
CA SER A 98 16.81 -0.31 12.87
C SER A 98 15.33 -0.70 12.81
N PHE A 99 15.00 -1.93 12.44
CA PHE A 99 13.62 -2.42 12.42
C PHE A 99 12.97 -2.43 13.80
N LEU A 100 13.75 -2.59 14.89
CA LEU A 100 13.24 -2.53 16.26
C LEU A 100 12.92 -1.11 16.73
N CYS A 101 13.25 -0.08 15.95
CA CYS A 101 12.80 1.29 16.21
C CYS A 101 11.28 1.45 15.96
N TYR A 102 10.60 0.44 15.42
CA TYR A 102 9.15 0.40 15.20
C TYR A 102 8.61 1.70 14.62
N ASN A 103 9.00 2.00 13.37
CA ASN A 103 8.58 3.19 12.62
C ASN A 103 9.01 4.56 13.22
N ASP A 104 9.87 4.59 14.22
CA ASP A 104 10.60 5.81 14.57
C ASP A 104 11.65 6.12 13.50
N ILE A 105 11.27 6.94 12.51
CA ILE A 105 12.09 7.25 11.34
C ILE A 105 13.42 7.87 11.74
N ALA A 106 13.44 8.75 12.77
CA ALA A 106 14.67 9.38 13.25
C ALA A 106 15.61 8.35 13.88
N GLY A 107 15.08 7.47 14.75
CA GLY A 107 15.84 6.37 15.34
C GLY A 107 16.37 5.39 14.30
N MET A 108 15.54 5.02 13.31
CA MET A 108 15.96 4.20 12.18
C MET A 108 17.09 4.87 11.39
N SER A 109 16.94 6.16 11.06
CA SER A 109 17.92 6.93 10.31
C SER A 109 19.28 7.01 11.01
N ALA A 110 19.31 7.14 12.33
CA ALA A 110 20.56 7.14 13.10
C ALA A 110 21.36 5.83 12.89
N LEU A 111 20.66 4.69 12.88
CA LEU A 111 21.26 3.38 12.61
C LEU A 111 21.66 3.23 11.13
N HIS A 112 20.86 3.74 10.18
CA HIS A 112 21.23 3.76 8.77
C HIS A 112 22.49 4.61 8.52
N GLN A 113 22.63 5.77 9.19
CA GLN A 113 23.84 6.58 9.12
C GLN A 113 25.05 5.86 9.74
N SER A 114 24.85 5.13 10.85
CA SER A 114 25.90 4.27 11.40
C SER A 114 26.34 3.19 10.40
N ALA A 115 25.38 2.49 9.78
CA ALA A 115 25.65 1.52 8.72
C ALA A 115 26.43 2.15 7.54
N CYS A 116 26.03 3.36 7.09
CA CYS A 116 26.74 4.09 6.02
C CYS A 116 28.20 4.42 6.32
N ARG A 117 28.57 4.57 7.60
CA ARG A 117 29.96 4.82 8.01
C ARG A 117 30.81 3.55 8.07
N LYS A 118 30.18 2.40 8.35
CA LYS A 118 30.85 1.11 8.55
C LYS A 118 30.96 0.30 7.25
N MET A 119 29.93 0.40 6.39
CA MET A 119 29.82 -0.43 5.20
C MET A 119 30.43 0.25 3.97
N ASN A 120 31.15 -0.54 3.18
CA ASN A 120 31.66 -0.15 1.85
C ASN A 120 30.92 -0.85 0.69
N ARG A 121 30.01 -1.78 1.00
CA ARG A 121 29.11 -2.44 0.06
C ARG A 121 27.66 -2.42 0.59
N PRO A 122 26.67 -2.60 -0.28
CA PRO A 122 25.30 -2.78 0.17
C PRO A 122 25.11 -4.06 1.01
N ALA A 123 24.05 -4.04 1.85
CA ALA A 123 23.69 -5.17 2.68
C ALA A 123 23.39 -6.43 1.86
N ALA A 124 23.98 -7.55 2.24
CA ALA A 124 23.74 -8.84 1.60
C ALA A 124 22.45 -9.49 2.10
N SER A 125 22.04 -9.24 3.35
CA SER A 125 20.83 -9.81 3.96
C SER A 125 19.52 -9.17 3.47
N ILE A 126 19.57 -8.05 2.76
CA ILE A 126 18.39 -7.35 2.24
C ILE A 126 18.31 -7.48 0.72
N LYS A 127 17.23 -8.08 0.23
CA LYS A 127 16.99 -8.17 -1.22
C LYS A 127 16.56 -6.82 -1.77
N LYS A 128 17.26 -6.32 -2.78
CA LYS A 128 16.94 -5.08 -3.49
C LYS A 128 15.48 -4.95 -3.92
N TYR A 129 14.87 -6.05 -4.34
CA TYR A 129 13.48 -6.09 -4.82
C TYR A 129 12.53 -6.74 -3.80
N GLY A 130 12.96 -6.82 -2.54
CA GLY A 130 12.16 -7.36 -1.45
C GLY A 130 11.00 -6.44 -1.04
N SER A 131 10.24 -6.91 -0.07
CA SER A 131 9.09 -6.17 0.45
C SER A 131 9.52 -5.07 1.43
N PHE A 132 9.62 -3.84 0.97
CA PHE A 132 9.88 -2.67 1.82
C PHE A 132 8.76 -2.49 2.87
N THR A 133 7.51 -2.64 2.46
CA THR A 133 6.33 -2.46 3.31
C THR A 133 5.84 -3.74 3.97
N PHE A 134 6.60 -4.84 3.91
CA PHE A 134 6.17 -6.17 4.38
C PHE A 134 4.84 -6.65 3.77
N GLY A 135 4.38 -6.05 2.68
CA GLY A 135 3.09 -6.31 2.05
C GLY A 135 1.97 -5.36 2.50
N SER A 136 2.28 -4.33 3.30
CA SER A 136 1.34 -3.24 3.56
C SER A 136 1.01 -2.49 2.26
N PRO A 137 -0.27 -2.11 2.05
CA PRO A 137 -0.67 -1.35 0.87
C PRO A 137 -0.40 0.16 0.99
N SER A 138 0.24 0.64 2.06
CA SER A 138 0.52 2.05 2.33
C SER A 138 1.81 2.23 3.10
N VAL A 139 2.60 3.23 2.73
CA VAL A 139 3.80 3.63 3.46
C VAL A 139 3.41 4.49 4.66
N LEU A 140 2.52 5.45 4.48
CA LEU A 140 2.12 6.36 5.57
C LEU A 140 1.44 5.61 6.73
N MET A 141 0.63 4.58 6.45
CA MET A 141 0.04 3.74 7.50
C MET A 141 1.09 3.03 8.35
N MET A 142 2.27 2.72 7.79
CA MET A 142 3.36 2.11 8.55
C MET A 142 4.13 3.13 9.39
N PHE A 143 4.26 4.37 8.93
CA PHE A 143 5.22 5.32 9.50
C PHE A 143 4.59 6.50 10.24
N HIS A 144 3.28 6.73 10.11
CA HIS A 144 2.58 7.71 10.95
C HIS A 144 2.29 7.10 12.32
N ARG A 145 3.00 7.60 13.34
CA ARG A 145 2.99 7.06 14.72
C ARG A 145 2.46 8.01 15.78
N THR A 146 2.34 9.30 15.49
CA THR A 146 1.99 10.28 16.51
C THR A 146 1.01 11.32 15.96
N PRO A 147 -0.18 11.48 16.55
CA PRO A 147 -1.12 12.53 16.14
C PRO A 147 -0.47 13.92 16.14
N GLY A 148 -0.68 14.68 15.08
CA GLY A 148 -0.11 16.02 14.90
C GLY A 148 1.32 16.04 14.35
N ALA A 149 1.96 14.89 14.16
CA ALA A 149 3.35 14.80 13.69
C ALA A 149 3.49 14.45 12.20
N MET A 150 2.41 14.21 11.45
CA MET A 150 2.48 13.69 10.07
C MET A 150 3.38 14.52 9.15
N ALA A 151 3.31 15.84 9.23
CA ALA A 151 4.15 16.71 8.39
C ALA A 151 5.64 16.56 8.73
N GLN A 152 5.97 16.48 10.04
CA GLN A 152 7.33 16.26 10.51
C GLN A 152 7.84 14.86 10.14
N GLU A 153 6.99 13.84 10.22
CA GLU A 153 7.33 12.45 9.85
C GLU A 153 7.62 12.34 8.36
N VAL A 154 6.82 12.98 7.49
CA VAL A 154 7.09 13.07 6.04
C VAL A 154 8.42 13.77 5.76
N GLN A 155 8.69 14.91 6.41
CA GLN A 155 9.96 15.61 6.27
C GLN A 155 11.15 14.75 6.73
N THR A 156 11.00 14.05 7.85
CA THR A 156 12.03 13.17 8.40
C THR A 156 12.28 11.97 7.46
N MET A 157 11.23 11.40 6.86
CA MET A 157 11.34 10.32 5.87
C MET A 157 12.15 10.79 4.66
N ASN A 158 11.83 11.95 4.10
CA ASN A 158 12.56 12.53 2.96
C ASN A 158 14.07 12.70 3.28
N ALA A 159 14.41 13.13 4.50
CA ALA A 159 15.79 13.29 4.94
C ALA A 159 16.51 11.96 5.24
N ALA A 160 15.77 10.94 5.68
CA ALA A 160 16.30 9.65 6.12
C ALA A 160 16.60 8.67 4.96
N MET A 161 15.73 8.65 3.94
CA MET A 161 15.80 7.66 2.87
C MET A 161 17.12 7.62 2.10
N PRO A 162 17.83 8.73 1.83
CA PRO A 162 19.15 8.66 1.16
C PRO A 162 20.18 7.76 1.87
N TYR A 163 20.18 7.71 3.21
CA TYR A 163 21.06 6.83 3.98
C TYR A 163 20.66 5.36 3.83
N TYR A 164 19.37 5.08 3.87
CA TYR A 164 18.85 3.74 3.65
C TYR A 164 19.15 3.25 2.23
N TYR A 165 18.89 4.06 1.21
CA TYR A 165 19.16 3.73 -0.20
C TYR A 165 20.62 3.38 -0.46
N LYS A 166 21.54 4.12 0.15
CA LYS A 166 22.98 3.88 0.01
C LYS A 166 23.38 2.48 0.46
N VAL A 167 22.82 1.98 1.56
CA VAL A 167 23.19 0.68 2.14
C VAL A 167 22.34 -0.49 1.65
N THR A 168 21.27 -0.24 0.84
CA THR A 168 20.31 -1.27 0.40
C THR A 168 20.12 -1.35 -1.12
N GLN A 169 20.98 -0.70 -1.92
CA GLN A 169 20.81 -0.62 -3.38
C GLN A 169 19.47 -0.03 -3.82
N GLU A 170 19.03 1.03 -3.17
CA GLU A 170 17.74 1.70 -3.45
C GLU A 170 16.49 0.81 -3.21
N HIS A 171 16.57 -0.18 -2.28
CA HIS A 171 15.40 -0.91 -1.84
C HIS A 171 14.33 0.07 -1.32
N GLY A 172 13.10 -0.06 -1.78
CA GLY A 172 12.00 0.83 -1.41
C GLY A 172 12.04 2.22 -2.09
N ALA A 173 12.81 2.40 -3.18
CA ALA A 173 12.89 3.68 -3.90
C ALA A 173 11.50 4.20 -4.28
N GLY A 174 11.21 5.46 -3.90
CA GLY A 174 9.92 6.12 -4.05
C GLY A 174 9.04 6.07 -2.80
N ALA A 175 9.46 5.39 -1.72
CA ALA A 175 8.67 5.29 -0.49
C ALA A 175 8.39 6.65 0.15
N GLU A 176 9.37 7.55 0.20
CA GLU A 176 9.23 8.91 0.70
C GLU A 176 8.22 9.73 -0.10
N MET A 177 8.23 9.56 -1.42
CA MET A 177 7.35 10.29 -2.34
C MET A 177 5.90 9.79 -2.22
N VAL A 178 5.68 8.47 -2.10
CA VAL A 178 4.32 7.95 -1.92
C VAL A 178 3.77 8.29 -0.52
N MET A 179 4.61 8.30 0.52
CA MET A 179 4.21 8.75 1.86
C MET A 179 3.73 10.20 1.84
N GLU A 180 4.44 11.09 1.14
CA GLU A 180 4.05 12.49 0.95
C GLU A 180 2.76 12.61 0.14
N ALA A 181 2.61 11.83 -0.93
CA ALA A 181 1.38 11.78 -1.73
C ALA A 181 0.17 11.31 -0.91
N GLU A 182 0.33 10.30 -0.06
CA GLU A 182 -0.70 9.80 0.85
C GLU A 182 -1.10 10.87 1.88
N ALA A 183 -0.14 11.64 2.41
CA ALA A 183 -0.40 12.75 3.33
C ALA A 183 -1.22 13.87 2.66
N HIS A 184 -0.88 14.27 1.44
CA HIS A 184 -1.68 15.22 0.65
C HIS A 184 -3.10 14.71 0.40
N PHE A 185 -3.23 13.44 0.02
CA PHE A 185 -4.54 12.83 -0.20
C PHE A 185 -5.41 12.87 1.06
N LEU A 186 -4.86 12.52 2.21
CA LEU A 186 -5.61 12.50 3.46
C LEU A 186 -6.14 13.88 3.86
N ARG A 187 -5.46 14.95 3.46
CA ARG A 187 -5.88 16.35 3.66
C ARG A 187 -6.88 16.84 2.61
N GLY A 188 -7.14 16.05 1.56
CA GLY A 188 -7.98 16.42 0.43
C GLY A 188 -7.27 17.32 -0.60
N GLU A 189 -5.95 17.32 -0.63
CA GLU A 189 -5.07 18.06 -1.55
C GLU A 189 -4.80 17.17 -2.77
N PHE A 190 -5.83 16.96 -3.61
CA PHE A 190 -5.83 15.92 -4.64
C PHE A 190 -4.85 16.17 -5.80
N ALA A 191 -4.59 17.43 -6.15
CA ALA A 191 -3.67 17.77 -7.23
C ALA A 191 -2.22 17.45 -6.85
N GLU A 192 -1.82 17.85 -5.66
CA GLU A 192 -0.50 17.57 -5.06
C GLU A 192 -0.32 16.06 -4.86
N ALA A 193 -1.32 15.39 -4.30
CA ALA A 193 -1.33 13.94 -4.12
C ALA A 193 -1.13 13.20 -5.45
N LYS A 194 -1.83 13.60 -6.51
CA LYS A 194 -1.70 13.00 -7.84
C LYS A 194 -0.31 13.20 -8.43
N LEU A 195 0.22 14.42 -8.33
CA LEU A 195 1.55 14.75 -8.86
C LEU A 195 2.65 13.95 -8.14
N MET A 196 2.62 13.92 -6.79
CA MET A 196 3.61 13.19 -6.01
C MET A 196 3.49 11.68 -6.21
N ASN A 197 2.26 11.14 -6.30
CA ASN A 197 2.04 9.73 -6.60
C ASN A 197 2.59 9.32 -7.96
N ALA A 198 2.43 10.17 -8.98
CA ALA A 198 3.00 9.91 -10.31
C ALA A 198 4.55 9.89 -10.29
N LYS A 199 5.18 10.79 -9.52
CA LYS A 199 6.63 10.79 -9.32
C LYS A 199 7.11 9.53 -8.58
N ALA A 200 6.38 9.14 -7.51
CA ALA A 200 6.65 7.93 -6.75
C ALA A 200 6.56 6.69 -7.62
N LEU A 201 5.50 6.55 -8.41
CA LEU A 201 5.29 5.41 -9.31
C LEU A 201 6.39 5.33 -10.36
N TYR A 202 6.72 6.45 -11.02
CA TYR A 202 7.82 6.49 -11.99
C TYR A 202 9.15 6.03 -11.36
N ARG A 203 9.47 6.51 -10.14
CA ARG A 203 10.69 6.09 -9.43
C ARG A 203 10.67 4.62 -9.05
N ALA A 204 9.53 4.12 -8.57
CA ALA A 204 9.34 2.72 -8.21
C ALA A 204 9.47 1.79 -9.43
N GLU A 205 8.91 2.16 -10.57
CA GLU A 205 9.01 1.40 -11.83
C GLU A 205 10.45 1.41 -12.38
N GLU A 206 11.11 2.58 -12.43
CA GLU A 206 12.52 2.72 -12.83
C GLU A 206 13.44 1.81 -12.01
N LYS A 207 13.18 1.67 -10.71
CA LYS A 207 13.96 0.87 -9.76
C LYS A 207 13.39 -0.53 -9.51
N HIS A 208 12.34 -0.92 -10.23
CA HIS A 208 11.67 -2.22 -10.11
C HIS A 208 11.14 -2.53 -8.70
N GLN A 209 10.66 -1.51 -7.98
CA GLN A 209 10.14 -1.59 -6.62
C GLN A 209 8.63 -1.90 -6.62
N LYS A 210 8.29 -3.15 -6.89
CA LYS A 210 6.88 -3.60 -7.07
C LYS A 210 5.98 -3.30 -5.87
N TYR A 211 6.49 -3.39 -4.64
CA TYR A 211 5.71 -3.11 -3.44
C TYR A 211 5.38 -1.62 -3.28
N ILE A 212 6.31 -0.73 -3.65
CA ILE A 212 6.04 0.71 -3.67
C ILE A 212 5.03 1.04 -4.77
N ALA A 213 5.13 0.42 -5.94
CA ALA A 213 4.14 0.56 -7.00
C ALA A 213 2.72 0.13 -6.54
N GLN A 214 2.60 -0.91 -5.68
CA GLN A 214 1.29 -1.28 -5.10
C GLN A 214 0.76 -0.20 -4.14
N CYS A 215 1.61 0.46 -3.35
CA CYS A 215 1.19 1.60 -2.53
C CYS A 215 0.70 2.77 -3.41
N CYS A 216 1.42 3.07 -4.50
CA CYS A 216 0.99 4.06 -5.48
C CYS A 216 -0.37 3.71 -6.11
N ASN A 217 -0.59 2.43 -6.46
CA ASN A 217 -1.86 1.95 -7.01
C ASN A 217 -3.01 2.06 -6.00
N MET A 218 -2.77 1.73 -4.72
CA MET A 218 -3.74 1.92 -3.64
C MET A 218 -4.20 3.38 -3.58
N LEU A 219 -3.25 4.31 -3.57
CA LEU A 219 -3.55 5.73 -3.55
C LEU A 219 -4.30 6.19 -4.81
N ALA A 220 -3.86 5.75 -6.00
CA ALA A 220 -4.52 6.08 -7.26
C ALA A 220 -5.98 5.61 -7.30
N LEU A 221 -6.27 4.40 -6.82
CA LEU A 221 -7.62 3.86 -6.74
C LEU A 221 -8.48 4.63 -5.73
N ARG A 222 -7.95 4.97 -4.56
CA ARG A 222 -8.65 5.82 -3.58
C ARG A 222 -8.97 7.19 -4.16
N GLN A 223 -8.01 7.84 -4.84
CA GLN A 223 -8.22 9.11 -5.53
C GLN A 223 -9.30 9.02 -6.61
N SER A 224 -9.33 7.92 -7.37
CA SER A 224 -10.33 7.72 -8.43
C SER A 224 -11.76 7.63 -7.90
N LEU A 225 -11.93 7.25 -6.62
CA LEU A 225 -13.23 7.21 -5.93
C LEU A 225 -13.58 8.52 -5.22
N ALA A 226 -12.60 9.39 -4.99
CA ALA A 226 -12.80 10.66 -4.30
C ALA A 226 -13.13 11.82 -5.25
N VAL A 227 -12.59 11.78 -6.49
CA VAL A 227 -12.67 12.89 -7.46
C VAL A 227 -13.35 12.44 -8.74
N GLU A 228 -14.39 13.17 -9.15
CA GLU A 228 -15.14 12.92 -10.38
C GLU A 228 -14.22 13.01 -11.62
N GLY A 229 -14.43 12.10 -12.58
CA GLY A 229 -13.66 12.03 -13.82
C GLY A 229 -12.30 11.36 -13.72
N GLN A 230 -11.87 10.92 -12.54
CA GLN A 230 -10.67 10.12 -12.36
C GLN A 230 -11.04 8.63 -12.28
N ASN A 231 -11.23 8.00 -13.43
CA ASN A 231 -11.63 6.59 -13.47
C ASN A 231 -10.39 5.70 -13.65
N ALA A 232 -10.02 5.00 -12.59
CA ALA A 232 -8.96 3.99 -12.60
C ALA A 232 -9.57 2.65 -12.13
N ALA A 233 -10.50 2.08 -12.94
CA ALA A 233 -11.01 0.76 -12.62
C ALA A 233 -9.86 -0.26 -12.69
N PRO A 234 -9.65 -1.08 -11.65
CA PRO A 234 -8.57 -2.05 -11.65
C PRO A 234 -8.82 -3.15 -12.69
N ASP A 235 -7.86 -3.35 -13.58
CA ASP A 235 -7.84 -4.51 -14.49
C ASP A 235 -7.29 -5.73 -13.75
N ARG A 236 -8.15 -6.36 -12.93
CA ARG A 236 -7.78 -7.54 -12.14
C ARG A 236 -7.26 -8.71 -12.98
N ALA A 237 -7.79 -8.90 -14.17
CA ALA A 237 -7.43 -10.06 -14.99
C ALA A 237 -5.97 -9.93 -15.46
N ASN A 238 -5.62 -8.78 -16.01
CA ASN A 238 -4.29 -8.48 -16.51
C ASN A 238 -3.25 -8.43 -15.37
N GLU A 239 -3.59 -7.77 -14.27
CA GLU A 239 -2.70 -7.67 -13.11
C GLU A 239 -2.49 -9.03 -12.41
N ARG A 240 -3.54 -9.84 -12.29
CA ARG A 240 -3.45 -11.20 -11.74
C ARG A 240 -2.56 -12.11 -12.58
N GLU A 241 -2.65 -12.05 -13.91
CA GLU A 241 -1.82 -12.82 -14.82
C GLU A 241 -0.33 -12.48 -14.66
N LYS A 242 -0.02 -11.19 -14.57
CA LYS A 242 1.35 -10.71 -14.29
C LYS A 242 1.92 -11.24 -12.98
N LEU A 243 1.10 -11.39 -11.94
CA LEU A 243 1.55 -11.83 -10.62
C LEU A 243 1.64 -13.35 -10.46
N LEU A 244 0.75 -14.11 -11.11
CA LEU A 244 0.82 -15.57 -11.10
C LEU A 244 2.15 -16.09 -11.64
N SER A 245 2.80 -15.31 -12.51
CA SER A 245 4.13 -15.64 -13.03
C SER A 245 5.28 -15.40 -12.04
N CYS A 246 5.10 -14.62 -10.98
CA CYS A 246 6.20 -14.22 -10.11
C CYS A 246 6.34 -14.99 -8.79
N HIS A 247 5.45 -15.91 -8.48
CA HIS A 247 5.45 -16.76 -7.26
C HIS A 247 5.65 -16.01 -5.93
N ASP A 248 5.38 -14.68 -5.89
CA ASP A 248 5.49 -13.85 -4.69
C ASP A 248 4.14 -13.75 -3.99
N SER A 249 3.93 -14.62 -3.01
CA SER A 249 2.68 -14.68 -2.24
C SER A 249 2.40 -13.39 -1.44
N THR A 250 3.45 -12.71 -0.98
CA THR A 250 3.31 -11.44 -0.24
C THR A 250 2.85 -10.32 -1.17
N LEU A 251 3.43 -10.23 -2.37
CA LEU A 251 3.02 -9.25 -3.38
C LEU A 251 1.59 -9.52 -3.87
N PHE A 252 1.24 -10.79 -4.09
CA PHE A 252 -0.12 -11.20 -4.46
C PHE A 252 -1.15 -10.81 -3.39
N LEU A 253 -0.82 -11.00 -2.11
CA LEU A 253 -1.68 -10.60 -1.01
C LEU A 253 -1.85 -9.08 -0.93
N ALA A 254 -0.74 -8.33 -1.06
CA ALA A 254 -0.77 -6.86 -1.09
C ALA A 254 -1.65 -6.33 -2.23
N GLN A 255 -1.58 -6.90 -3.41
CA GLN A 255 -2.42 -6.51 -4.54
C GLN A 255 -3.90 -6.83 -4.31
N ASN A 256 -4.22 -8.01 -3.76
CA ASN A 256 -5.61 -8.30 -3.40
C ASN A 256 -6.14 -7.29 -2.38
N ALA A 257 -5.33 -6.91 -1.38
CA ALA A 257 -5.72 -5.89 -0.40
C ALA A 257 -6.05 -4.53 -1.07
N VAL A 258 -5.24 -4.11 -2.05
CA VAL A 258 -5.48 -2.88 -2.82
C VAL A 258 -6.82 -2.93 -3.55
N PHE A 259 -7.10 -4.00 -4.28
CA PHE A 259 -8.35 -4.11 -5.04
C PHE A 259 -9.57 -4.32 -4.14
N ASP A 260 -9.43 -5.10 -3.09
CA ASP A 260 -10.53 -5.42 -2.20
C ASP A 260 -10.96 -4.22 -1.36
N TYR A 261 -9.99 -3.37 -0.96
CA TYR A 261 -10.31 -2.06 -0.36
C TYR A 261 -11.09 -1.16 -1.32
N TYR A 262 -10.68 -1.08 -2.58
CA TYR A 262 -11.39 -0.33 -3.63
C TYR A 262 -12.82 -0.83 -3.82
N PHE A 263 -13.03 -2.15 -3.97
CA PHE A 263 -14.38 -2.70 -4.15
C PHE A 263 -15.24 -2.57 -2.89
N ALA A 264 -14.65 -2.65 -1.71
CA ALA A 264 -15.36 -2.41 -0.46
C ALA A 264 -15.83 -0.96 -0.34
N LEU A 265 -15.03 0.02 -0.75
CA LEU A 265 -15.46 1.44 -0.82
C LEU A 265 -16.54 1.67 -1.88
N LEU A 266 -16.56 0.90 -2.95
CA LEU A 266 -17.65 0.89 -3.95
C LEU A 266 -18.91 0.16 -3.48
N GLN A 267 -18.94 -0.46 -2.30
CA GLN A 267 -20.03 -1.31 -1.85
C GLN A 267 -20.30 -2.50 -2.80
N GLU A 268 -19.24 -3.09 -3.35
CA GLU A 268 -19.26 -4.25 -4.24
C GLU A 268 -18.42 -5.41 -3.66
N PRO A 269 -18.71 -5.88 -2.42
CA PRO A 269 -17.90 -6.89 -1.73
C PRO A 269 -17.87 -8.25 -2.44
N GLU A 270 -18.83 -8.53 -3.33
CA GLU A 270 -18.85 -9.75 -4.16
C GLU A 270 -17.70 -9.78 -5.18
N LYS A 271 -17.11 -8.63 -5.48
CA LYS A 271 -15.91 -8.51 -6.33
C LYS A 271 -14.61 -8.72 -5.56
N ALA A 272 -14.66 -8.80 -4.23
CA ALA A 272 -13.47 -9.03 -3.43
C ALA A 272 -12.86 -10.43 -3.65
N SER A 273 -11.57 -10.56 -3.38
CA SER A 273 -10.85 -11.84 -3.50
C SER A 273 -11.33 -12.83 -2.44
N PRO A 274 -11.24 -14.15 -2.69
CA PRO A 274 -11.65 -15.16 -1.71
C PRO A 274 -10.93 -15.03 -0.36
N ILE A 275 -9.72 -14.46 -0.32
CA ILE A 275 -8.96 -14.27 0.92
C ILE A 275 -9.70 -13.30 1.85
N PHE A 276 -10.13 -12.15 1.35
CA PHE A 276 -10.83 -11.13 2.13
C PHE A 276 -12.33 -11.37 2.18
N ALA A 277 -12.97 -11.76 1.06
CA ALA A 277 -14.41 -12.02 1.00
C ALA A 277 -14.88 -13.17 1.90
N GLN A 278 -14.04 -14.17 2.13
CA GLN A 278 -14.30 -15.34 2.97
C GLN A 278 -13.54 -15.32 4.29
N HIS A 279 -12.91 -14.19 4.64
CA HIS A 279 -12.19 -13.97 5.90
C HIS A 279 -11.10 -15.00 6.18
N ARG A 280 -10.31 -15.32 5.15
CA ARG A 280 -9.24 -16.31 5.21
C ARG A 280 -7.86 -15.72 5.48
N LEU A 281 -7.78 -14.45 5.90
CA LEU A 281 -6.49 -13.79 6.18
C LEU A 281 -5.68 -14.53 7.25
N GLY A 282 -6.34 -15.19 8.20
CA GLY A 282 -5.71 -16.04 9.22
C GLY A 282 -5.10 -17.33 8.67
N THR A 283 -5.45 -17.77 7.45
CA THR A 283 -4.93 -19.02 6.84
C THR A 283 -3.73 -18.81 5.92
N VAL A 284 -3.36 -17.55 5.69
CA VAL A 284 -2.22 -17.18 4.84
C VAL A 284 -1.07 -16.62 5.66
N ASN A 285 0.15 -16.77 5.15
CA ASN A 285 1.32 -16.25 5.83
C ASN A 285 1.40 -14.73 5.64
N VAL A 286 0.94 -13.99 6.65
CA VAL A 286 1.02 -12.52 6.71
C VAL A 286 2.23 -12.12 7.53
N LEU A 287 3.11 -11.29 6.96
CA LEU A 287 4.23 -10.73 7.71
C LEU A 287 3.73 -9.81 8.82
N ASN A 288 4.25 -10.00 10.02
CA ASN A 288 3.72 -9.35 11.23
C ASN A 288 3.59 -7.81 11.12
N PRO A 289 4.56 -7.07 10.54
CA PRO A 289 4.41 -5.62 10.42
C PRO A 289 3.27 -5.15 9.50
N ALA A 290 2.86 -5.95 8.51
CA ALA A 290 1.77 -5.58 7.61
C ALA A 290 0.38 -6.02 8.10
N ARG A 291 0.33 -6.91 9.09
CA ARG A 291 -0.94 -7.50 9.55
C ARG A 291 -2.01 -6.47 9.90
N PRO A 292 -1.75 -5.42 10.71
CA PRO A 292 -2.79 -4.47 11.08
C PRO A 292 -3.44 -3.76 9.89
N MET A 293 -2.66 -3.44 8.84
CA MET A 293 -3.18 -2.81 7.62
C MET A 293 -4.04 -3.76 6.81
N LEU A 294 -3.65 -5.03 6.69
CA LEU A 294 -4.44 -6.04 5.99
C LEU A 294 -5.74 -6.38 6.74
N GLU A 295 -5.69 -6.44 8.07
CA GLU A 295 -6.87 -6.61 8.93
C GLU A 295 -7.82 -5.40 8.81
N MET A 296 -7.30 -4.17 8.67
CA MET A 296 -8.08 -2.97 8.39
C MET A 296 -8.78 -3.05 7.02
N VAL A 297 -8.10 -3.58 5.99
CA VAL A 297 -8.72 -3.84 4.69
C VAL A 297 -9.85 -4.87 4.82
N GLU A 298 -9.64 -5.95 5.58
CA GLU A 298 -10.69 -6.96 5.83
C GLU A 298 -11.89 -6.35 6.57
N ASN A 299 -11.67 -5.44 7.54
CA ASN A 299 -12.75 -4.70 8.19
C ASN A 299 -13.56 -3.87 7.19
N GLN A 300 -12.92 -3.25 6.19
CA GLN A 300 -13.66 -2.51 5.17
C GLN A 300 -14.53 -3.43 4.30
N VAL A 301 -14.05 -4.64 4.00
CA VAL A 301 -14.82 -5.67 3.30
C VAL A 301 -16.01 -6.14 4.16
N LEU A 302 -15.78 -6.39 5.46
CA LEU A 302 -16.84 -6.75 6.42
C LEU A 302 -17.93 -5.68 6.51
N LEU A 303 -17.57 -4.39 6.54
CA LEU A 303 -18.54 -3.28 6.51
C LEU A 303 -19.39 -3.33 5.23
N ALA A 304 -18.76 -3.51 4.06
CA ALA A 304 -19.48 -3.61 2.79
C ALA A 304 -20.38 -4.86 2.73
N GLN A 305 -20.01 -5.95 3.39
CA GLN A 305 -20.82 -7.17 3.54
C GLN A 305 -21.90 -7.06 4.63
N LYS A 306 -21.94 -5.94 5.37
CA LYS A 306 -22.85 -5.68 6.50
C LYS A 306 -22.63 -6.61 7.71
N GLU A 307 -21.43 -7.14 7.87
CA GLU A 307 -21.01 -8.01 8.99
C GLU A 307 -20.53 -7.14 10.18
N TYR A 308 -21.41 -6.25 10.65
CA TYR A 308 -21.08 -5.19 11.61
C TYR A 308 -20.62 -5.72 12.97
N GLU A 309 -21.28 -6.77 13.48
CA GLU A 309 -20.90 -7.40 14.75
C GLU A 309 -19.48 -7.96 14.71
N ARG A 310 -19.06 -8.47 13.58
CA ARG A 310 -17.69 -8.99 13.41
C ARG A 310 -16.65 -7.89 13.43
N VAL A 311 -16.94 -6.72 12.82
CA VAL A 311 -16.06 -5.55 12.89
C VAL A 311 -15.86 -5.13 14.35
N ILE A 312 -16.94 -5.06 15.13
CA ILE A 312 -16.89 -4.69 16.55
C ILE A 312 -16.11 -5.74 17.37
N ALA A 313 -16.43 -7.02 17.19
CA ALA A 313 -15.86 -8.10 17.99
C ALA A 313 -14.32 -8.20 17.88
N ARG A 314 -13.73 -7.75 16.76
CA ARG A 314 -12.27 -7.82 16.55
C ARG A 314 -11.54 -6.50 16.82
N SER A 315 -12.27 -5.41 17.09
CA SER A 315 -11.70 -4.06 17.21
C SER A 315 -10.65 -3.93 18.32
N GLU A 316 -10.91 -4.46 19.52
CA GLU A 316 -9.98 -4.36 20.65
C GLU A 316 -8.64 -5.04 20.35
N LEU A 317 -8.68 -6.23 19.76
CA LEU A 317 -7.47 -6.96 19.38
C LEU A 317 -6.66 -6.18 18.34
N LEU A 318 -7.34 -5.62 17.33
CA LEU A 318 -6.68 -4.85 16.28
C LEU A 318 -6.07 -3.55 16.82
N LEU A 319 -6.78 -2.85 17.69
CA LEU A 319 -6.27 -1.64 18.36
C LEU A 319 -5.04 -1.95 19.22
N ALA A 320 -5.04 -3.06 19.97
CA ALA A 320 -3.88 -3.50 20.73
C ALA A 320 -2.67 -3.83 19.84
N MET A 321 -2.89 -4.42 18.67
CA MET A 321 -1.83 -4.66 17.68
C MET A 321 -1.25 -3.35 17.15
N CYS A 322 -2.11 -2.37 16.80
CA CYS A 322 -1.69 -1.06 16.32
C CYS A 322 -0.90 -0.30 17.41
N GLN A 323 -1.36 -0.33 18.65
CA GLN A 323 -0.66 0.30 19.76
C GLN A 323 0.75 -0.26 19.95
N LYS A 324 0.90 -1.60 19.88
CA LYS A 324 2.21 -2.26 20.01
C LYS A 324 3.19 -1.86 18.90
N LEU A 325 2.68 -1.58 17.70
CA LEU A 325 3.47 -1.23 16.52
C LEU A 325 3.50 0.29 16.26
N HIS A 326 2.85 1.09 17.09
CA HIS A 326 2.71 2.54 16.93
C HIS A 326 2.12 2.95 15.57
N TYR A 327 1.06 2.27 15.11
CA TYR A 327 0.39 2.56 13.84
C TYR A 327 -0.84 3.44 14.06
N ASP A 328 -0.62 4.75 14.22
CA ASP A 328 -1.70 5.68 14.58
C ASP A 328 -2.72 5.86 13.46
N LEU A 329 -2.29 5.99 12.21
CA LEU A 329 -3.22 6.11 11.08
C LEU A 329 -4.11 4.86 10.92
N VAL A 330 -3.57 3.66 11.15
CA VAL A 330 -4.37 2.43 11.13
C VAL A 330 -5.35 2.40 12.31
N THR A 331 -4.93 2.88 13.47
CA THR A 331 -5.81 3.07 14.65
C THR A 331 -7.00 3.97 14.31
N VAL A 332 -6.76 5.11 13.65
CA VAL A 332 -7.84 6.00 13.17
C VAL A 332 -8.80 5.26 12.23
N HIS A 333 -8.30 4.52 11.25
CA HIS A 333 -9.15 3.74 10.34
C HIS A 333 -9.99 2.68 11.08
N ILE A 334 -9.39 1.92 12.01
CA ILE A 334 -10.12 0.90 12.78
C ILE A 334 -11.22 1.54 13.64
N LYS A 335 -10.93 2.67 14.30
CA LYS A 335 -11.94 3.41 15.06
C LYS A 335 -13.08 3.92 14.17
N ILE A 336 -12.80 4.46 12.98
CA ILE A 336 -13.79 4.86 11.99
C ILE A 336 -14.67 3.68 11.60
N GLN A 337 -14.08 2.54 11.27
CA GLN A 337 -14.81 1.32 10.88
C GLN A 337 -15.65 0.77 12.02
N THR A 338 -15.16 0.82 13.24
CA THR A 338 -15.90 0.40 14.44
C THR A 338 -17.06 1.34 14.73
N ALA A 339 -16.88 2.67 14.61
CA ALA A 339 -17.93 3.65 14.75
C ALA A 339 -19.02 3.47 13.68
N ALA A 340 -18.62 3.21 12.43
CA ALA A 340 -19.54 2.88 11.34
C ALA A 340 -20.38 1.64 11.66
N ALA A 341 -19.76 0.57 12.16
CA ALA A 341 -20.46 -0.65 12.54
C ALA A 341 -21.46 -0.42 13.68
N TYR A 342 -21.09 0.33 14.72
CA TYR A 342 -22.01 0.70 15.81
C TYR A 342 -23.19 1.55 15.30
N GLU A 343 -22.94 2.54 14.43
CA GLU A 343 -24.03 3.37 13.85
C GLU A 343 -25.02 2.52 13.07
N MET A 344 -24.53 1.59 12.26
CA MET A 344 -25.37 0.70 11.45
C MET A 344 -26.21 -0.27 12.29
N LEU A 345 -25.78 -0.59 13.53
CA LEU A 345 -26.53 -1.36 14.50
C LEU A 345 -27.43 -0.49 15.39
N GLY A 346 -27.49 0.84 15.18
CA GLY A 346 -28.29 1.76 15.97
C GLY A 346 -27.69 2.09 17.35
N MET A 347 -26.45 1.69 17.63
CA MET A 347 -25.75 1.91 18.91
C MET A 347 -25.03 3.28 18.90
N ARG A 348 -25.81 4.36 18.73
CA ARG A 348 -25.34 5.72 18.44
C ARG A 348 -24.40 6.30 19.50
N GLN A 349 -24.61 5.99 20.77
CA GLN A 349 -23.76 6.53 21.85
C GLN A 349 -22.33 5.98 21.74
N GLN A 350 -22.19 4.68 21.51
CA GLN A 350 -20.88 4.03 21.31
C GLN A 350 -20.23 4.52 20.01
N ALA A 351 -21.02 4.62 18.93
CA ALA A 351 -20.55 5.14 17.65
C ALA A 351 -19.99 6.55 17.77
N ALA A 352 -20.71 7.45 18.45
CA ALA A 352 -20.29 8.85 18.64
C ALA A 352 -19.02 8.96 19.51
N ALA A 353 -18.91 8.17 20.58
CA ALA A 353 -17.73 8.16 21.44
C ALA A 353 -16.47 7.76 20.68
N ILE A 354 -16.53 6.63 19.94
CA ILE A 354 -15.38 6.13 19.18
C ILE A 354 -15.04 7.06 18.01
N LEU A 355 -16.03 7.65 17.33
CA LEU A 355 -15.76 8.60 16.24
C LEU A 355 -15.11 9.89 16.75
N SER A 356 -15.51 10.37 17.94
CA SER A 356 -14.86 11.52 18.58
C SER A 356 -13.40 11.25 18.91
N GLU A 357 -13.06 10.05 19.41
CA GLU A 357 -11.68 9.64 19.62
C GLU A 357 -10.88 9.57 18.31
N ALA A 358 -11.49 9.08 17.24
CA ALA A 358 -10.86 9.06 15.94
C ALA A 358 -10.62 10.49 15.41
N ALA A 359 -11.58 11.41 15.60
CA ALA A 359 -11.46 12.80 15.21
C ALA A 359 -10.36 13.53 16.00
N ALA A 360 -10.26 13.27 17.31
CA ALA A 360 -9.20 13.82 18.16
C ALA A 360 -7.79 13.45 17.66
N ALA A 361 -7.60 12.21 17.22
CA ALA A 361 -6.31 11.78 16.66
C ALA A 361 -6.06 12.32 15.25
N ALA A 362 -7.10 12.44 14.42
CA ALA A 362 -7.00 12.77 13.01
C ALA A 362 -6.94 14.29 12.71
N ALA A 363 -7.63 15.11 13.51
CA ALA A 363 -7.80 16.53 13.23
C ALA A 363 -6.48 17.34 13.25
N PRO A 364 -5.51 17.09 14.15
CA PRO A 364 -4.25 17.83 14.16
C PRO A 364 -3.45 17.71 12.86
N ASP A 365 -3.55 16.58 12.15
CA ASP A 365 -2.87 16.32 10.87
C ASP A 365 -3.75 16.57 9.64
N GLY A 366 -5.03 16.86 9.84
CA GLY A 366 -6.00 17.03 8.76
C GLY A 366 -6.31 15.72 8.02
N ILE A 367 -6.36 14.58 8.71
CA ILE A 367 -6.67 13.26 8.16
C ILE A 367 -8.18 13.15 7.87
N ILE A 368 -8.63 13.86 6.85
CA ILE A 368 -10.05 14.04 6.52
C ILE A 368 -10.58 12.91 5.66
N MET A 369 -9.77 12.44 4.69
CA MET A 369 -10.25 11.49 3.70
C MET A 369 -10.65 10.15 4.28
N SER A 370 -10.04 9.67 5.37
CA SER A 370 -10.44 8.45 6.05
C SER A 370 -11.91 8.49 6.53
N PHE A 371 -12.39 9.67 6.93
CA PHE A 371 -13.80 9.90 7.29
C PHE A 371 -14.68 10.07 6.05
N ALA A 372 -14.23 10.83 5.06
CA ALA A 372 -14.97 11.09 3.83
C ALA A 372 -15.21 9.80 3.00
N GLU A 373 -14.25 8.87 2.97
CA GLU A 373 -14.40 7.57 2.32
C GLU A 373 -15.51 6.73 2.96
N ASN A 374 -15.75 6.88 4.25
CA ASN A 374 -16.78 6.17 5.01
C ASN A 374 -18.06 7.01 5.26
N TYR A 375 -18.24 8.11 4.52
CA TYR A 375 -19.35 9.05 4.72
C TYR A 375 -20.71 8.36 4.68
N GLU A 376 -20.92 7.37 3.84
CA GLU A 376 -22.21 6.66 3.70
C GLU A 376 -22.66 5.99 5.01
N TYR A 377 -21.71 5.59 5.87
CA TYR A 377 -22.00 5.06 7.21
C TYR A 377 -22.01 6.15 8.29
N LEU A 378 -21.19 7.20 8.14
CA LEU A 378 -20.87 8.16 9.20
C LEU A 378 -21.66 9.47 9.12
N ALA A 379 -22.49 9.69 8.08
CA ALA A 379 -23.15 10.98 7.85
C ALA A 379 -23.88 11.57 9.09
N PRO A 380 -24.66 10.81 9.87
CA PRO A 380 -25.32 11.34 11.07
C PRO A 380 -24.31 11.72 12.17
N LEU A 381 -23.27 10.91 12.36
CA LEU A 381 -22.25 11.12 13.38
C LEU A 381 -21.36 12.33 13.05
N LEU A 382 -20.95 12.50 11.77
CA LEU A 382 -20.20 13.66 11.31
C LEU A 382 -21.03 14.95 11.49
N THR A 383 -22.34 14.90 11.22
CA THR A 383 -23.24 16.03 11.46
C THR A 383 -23.29 16.40 12.94
N ALA A 384 -23.28 15.44 13.84
CA ALA A 384 -23.24 15.69 15.28
C ALA A 384 -21.90 16.33 15.71
N LEU A 385 -20.77 15.95 15.10
CA LEU A 385 -19.45 16.55 15.37
C LEU A 385 -19.35 18.04 14.97
N CYS A 386 -20.19 18.51 14.02
CA CYS A 386 -20.23 19.93 13.62
C CYS A 386 -20.68 20.87 14.76
N GLY A 387 -21.30 20.35 15.82
CA GLY A 387 -21.67 21.12 17.01
C GLY A 387 -20.59 21.24 18.07
N GLY A 388 -19.39 20.70 17.87
CA GLY A 388 -18.34 20.60 18.87
C GLY A 388 -16.97 21.15 18.43
N GLU A 389 -15.93 20.73 19.14
CA GLU A 389 -14.54 21.14 18.92
C GLU A 389 -14.03 20.86 17.51
N TYR A 390 -14.52 19.77 16.86
CA TYR A 390 -14.08 19.34 15.55
C TYR A 390 -14.98 19.83 14.41
N ALA A 391 -15.74 20.93 14.59
CA ALA A 391 -16.72 21.41 13.61
C ALA A 391 -16.14 21.62 12.22
N ALA A 392 -15.08 22.40 12.08
CA ALA A 392 -14.44 22.68 10.77
C ALA A 392 -13.89 21.43 10.09
N PHE A 393 -13.34 20.50 10.88
CA PHE A 393 -12.88 19.19 10.40
C PHE A 393 -14.04 18.35 9.85
N ALA A 394 -15.12 18.24 10.63
CA ALA A 394 -16.33 17.49 10.28
C ALA A 394 -17.02 18.07 9.04
N GLU A 395 -17.15 19.40 8.94
CA GLU A 395 -17.73 20.08 7.77
C GLU A 395 -16.96 19.74 6.49
N LYS A 396 -15.61 19.79 6.53
CA LYS A 396 -14.77 19.41 5.39
C LYS A 396 -14.92 17.93 5.05
N ALA A 397 -14.95 17.03 6.05
CA ALA A 397 -15.19 15.61 5.84
C ALA A 397 -16.55 15.31 5.22
N ILE A 398 -17.60 16.03 5.64
CA ILE A 398 -18.95 15.94 5.06
C ILE A 398 -18.95 16.41 3.61
N ALA A 399 -18.32 17.55 3.30
CA ALA A 399 -18.29 18.11 1.95
C ALA A 399 -17.62 17.12 0.97
N LEU A 400 -16.41 16.66 1.30
CA LEU A 400 -15.67 15.66 0.49
C LEU A 400 -16.40 14.32 0.45
N GLY A 401 -16.99 13.89 1.58
CA GLY A 401 -17.72 12.64 1.67
C GLY A 401 -18.99 12.62 0.79
N LYS A 402 -19.76 13.70 0.77
CA LYS A 402 -20.93 13.85 -0.12
C LYS A 402 -20.54 13.78 -1.59
N GLN A 403 -19.49 14.51 -1.96
CA GLN A 403 -18.98 14.50 -3.34
C GLN A 403 -18.51 13.11 -3.74
N GLY A 404 -17.69 12.46 -2.92
CA GLY A 404 -17.18 11.12 -3.17
C GLY A 404 -18.27 10.06 -3.21
N ALA A 405 -19.26 10.11 -2.31
CA ALA A 405 -20.41 9.17 -2.30
C ALA A 405 -21.26 9.31 -3.57
N ALA A 406 -21.55 10.53 -4.01
CA ALA A 406 -22.28 10.76 -5.26
C ALA A 406 -21.51 10.21 -6.47
N TRP A 407 -20.18 10.41 -6.50
CA TRP A 407 -19.32 9.89 -7.55
C TRP A 407 -19.23 8.36 -7.54
N ARG A 408 -19.00 7.73 -6.38
CA ARG A 408 -19.00 6.24 -6.23
C ARG A 408 -20.31 5.63 -6.68
N LYS A 409 -21.44 6.27 -6.36
CA LYS A 409 -22.76 5.84 -6.85
C LYS A 409 -22.82 5.88 -8.38
N SER A 410 -22.37 6.96 -9.01
CA SER A 410 -22.28 7.08 -10.48
C SER A 410 -21.40 5.99 -11.09
N VAL A 411 -20.26 5.68 -10.48
CA VAL A 411 -19.36 4.59 -10.93
C VAL A 411 -20.05 3.23 -10.90
N ARG A 412 -20.76 2.91 -9.80
CA ARG A 412 -21.55 1.66 -9.68
C ARG A 412 -22.66 1.54 -10.73
N GLU A 413 -23.35 2.62 -11.00
CA GLU A 413 -24.49 2.67 -11.95
C GLU A 413 -24.03 2.69 -13.42
N GLY A 414 -22.73 2.52 -13.68
CA GLY A 414 -22.16 2.53 -15.03
C GLY A 414 -22.11 3.92 -15.67
N GLY A 415 -22.28 4.98 -14.88
CA GLY A 415 -22.19 6.38 -15.31
C GLY A 415 -20.75 6.89 -15.46
N ALA A 416 -19.77 6.10 -15.06
CA ALA A 416 -18.35 6.39 -15.29
C ALA A 416 -18.04 6.22 -16.77
N LYS A 417 -17.59 7.29 -17.42
CA LYS A 417 -17.06 7.19 -18.80
C LYS A 417 -15.91 6.19 -18.78
N PRO A 418 -15.83 5.26 -19.77
CA PRO A 418 -14.72 4.33 -19.84
C PRO A 418 -13.38 5.10 -19.79
N ALA A 419 -12.40 4.60 -19.02
CA ALA A 419 -11.04 5.16 -18.94
C ALA A 419 -10.38 5.34 -20.33
N ALA A 420 -10.83 4.58 -21.30
CA ALA A 420 -10.51 4.71 -22.70
C ALA A 420 -10.75 6.14 -23.27
N ILE A 421 -11.68 6.92 -22.71
CA ILE A 421 -11.96 8.28 -23.21
C ILE A 421 -10.94 9.30 -22.69
N GLU A 422 -10.34 9.03 -21.53
CA GLU A 422 -9.35 9.93 -20.92
C GLU A 422 -7.97 9.92 -21.62
N CYS A 423 -7.64 8.85 -22.34
CA CYS A 423 -6.43 8.82 -23.18
C CYS A 423 -6.54 9.73 -24.42
N LEU A 424 -7.73 10.28 -24.67
CA LEU A 424 -7.97 11.20 -25.75
C LEU A 424 -7.76 12.66 -25.31
N SER A 425 -7.00 13.42 -26.10
CA SER A 425 -6.89 14.85 -25.91
C SER A 425 -8.27 15.55 -26.04
N PRO A 426 -8.46 16.77 -25.49
CA PRO A 426 -9.74 17.50 -25.60
C PRO A 426 -10.26 17.63 -27.03
N LYS A 427 -9.36 17.74 -28.01
CA LYS A 427 -9.70 17.80 -29.43
C LYS A 427 -10.16 16.46 -29.96
N GLU A 428 -9.47 15.37 -29.58
CA GLU A 428 -9.85 13.99 -29.93
C GLU A 428 -11.20 13.61 -29.31
N GLN A 429 -11.46 13.99 -28.05
CA GLN A 429 -12.77 13.77 -27.40
C GLN A 429 -13.91 14.47 -28.14
N LYS A 430 -13.69 15.70 -28.62
CA LYS A 430 -14.69 16.46 -29.39
C LYS A 430 -14.98 15.79 -30.74
N ILE A 431 -13.96 15.29 -31.42
CA ILE A 431 -14.09 14.53 -32.67
C ILE A 431 -14.79 13.20 -32.43
N ALA A 432 -14.40 12.47 -31.35
CA ALA A 432 -14.99 11.19 -30.97
C ALA A 432 -16.49 11.31 -30.68
N ARG A 433 -16.93 12.35 -29.96
CA ARG A 433 -18.35 12.63 -29.70
C ARG A 433 -19.15 12.84 -30.98
N LEU A 434 -18.67 13.70 -31.86
CA LEU A 434 -19.34 13.96 -33.13
C LEU A 434 -19.42 12.69 -34.02
N ALA A 435 -18.36 11.88 -33.99
CA ALA A 435 -18.35 10.59 -34.72
C ALA A 435 -19.32 9.55 -34.07
N ALA A 436 -19.48 9.55 -32.74
CA ALA A 436 -20.46 8.73 -32.02
C ALA A 436 -21.91 9.15 -32.33
N GLU A 437 -22.15 10.44 -32.51
CA GLU A 437 -23.42 11.03 -32.97
C GLU A 437 -23.70 10.78 -34.46
N ARG A 438 -22.91 9.92 -35.09
CA ARG A 438 -22.99 9.52 -36.50
C ARG A 438 -22.71 10.63 -37.52
N ALA A 439 -22.10 11.76 -37.10
CA ALA A 439 -21.65 12.80 -38.04
C ALA A 439 -20.60 12.22 -39.03
N THR A 440 -20.69 12.61 -40.30
CA THR A 440 -19.70 12.23 -41.30
C THR A 440 -18.38 12.97 -41.08
N ASN A 441 -17.28 12.48 -41.68
CA ASN A 441 -15.98 13.18 -41.54
C ASN A 441 -16.03 14.60 -42.09
N ARG A 442 -16.85 14.83 -43.11
CA ARG A 442 -17.08 16.12 -43.71
C ARG A 442 -17.80 17.07 -42.73
N GLU A 443 -18.89 16.63 -42.10
CA GLU A 443 -19.64 17.40 -41.11
C GLU A 443 -18.78 17.74 -39.88
N ILE A 444 -17.93 16.79 -39.44
CA ILE A 444 -16.98 17.00 -38.33
C ILE A 444 -15.92 18.06 -38.76
N ALA A 445 -15.41 17.95 -39.98
CA ALA A 445 -14.44 18.88 -40.52
C ALA A 445 -15.01 20.32 -40.60
N GLU A 446 -16.23 20.48 -41.10
CA GLU A 446 -16.94 21.75 -41.15
C GLU A 446 -17.14 22.34 -39.75
N LYS A 447 -17.65 21.55 -38.77
CA LYS A 447 -17.90 21.98 -37.37
C LYS A 447 -16.65 22.40 -36.62
N LEU A 448 -15.50 21.77 -36.92
CA LEU A 448 -14.26 21.99 -36.17
C LEU A 448 -13.21 22.78 -36.93
N PHE A 449 -13.55 23.32 -38.12
CA PHE A 449 -12.65 24.05 -39.01
C PHE A 449 -11.38 23.26 -39.36
N LEU A 450 -11.55 22.00 -39.73
CA LEU A 450 -10.47 21.05 -40.10
C LEU A 450 -10.65 20.56 -41.54
N SER A 451 -9.62 19.93 -42.11
CA SER A 451 -9.79 19.18 -43.37
C SER A 451 -10.38 17.79 -43.09
N GLU A 452 -11.11 17.20 -44.04
CA GLU A 452 -11.64 15.83 -43.92
C GLU A 452 -10.51 14.83 -43.72
N GLY A 453 -9.35 15.02 -44.34
CA GLY A 453 -8.16 14.19 -44.18
C GLY A 453 -7.63 14.23 -42.73
N THR A 454 -7.61 15.43 -42.11
CA THR A 454 -7.22 15.60 -40.70
C THR A 454 -8.20 14.93 -39.76
N VAL A 455 -9.50 15.04 -40.01
CA VAL A 455 -10.53 14.32 -39.20
C VAL A 455 -10.38 12.80 -39.32
N LYS A 456 -10.15 12.27 -40.54
CA LYS A 456 -9.89 10.85 -40.75
C LYS A 456 -8.66 10.36 -39.99
N GLN A 457 -7.61 11.15 -39.94
CA GLN A 457 -6.39 10.87 -39.20
C GLN A 457 -6.64 10.82 -37.69
N TYR A 458 -7.35 11.80 -37.14
CA TYR A 458 -7.75 11.80 -35.71
C TYR A 458 -8.66 10.62 -35.37
N ILE A 459 -9.63 10.27 -36.20
CA ILE A 459 -10.53 9.13 -35.97
C ILE A 459 -9.74 7.82 -35.93
N ASN A 460 -8.75 7.64 -36.81
CA ASN A 460 -7.88 6.46 -36.76
C ASN A 460 -7.01 6.41 -35.50
N GLN A 461 -6.46 7.54 -35.05
CA GLN A 461 -5.72 7.66 -33.80
C GLN A 461 -6.63 7.36 -32.59
N ILE A 462 -7.86 7.86 -32.61
CA ILE A 462 -8.88 7.59 -31.57
C ILE A 462 -9.17 6.09 -31.49
N TYR A 463 -9.41 5.42 -32.61
CA TYR A 463 -9.63 3.97 -32.63
C TYR A 463 -8.44 3.19 -32.08
N SER A 464 -7.21 3.57 -32.46
CA SER A 464 -5.99 2.96 -31.95
C SER A 464 -5.84 3.16 -30.43
N LYS A 465 -6.05 4.40 -29.93
CA LYS A 465 -5.98 4.71 -28.49
C LYS A 465 -7.06 4.00 -27.67
N LEU A 466 -8.23 3.78 -28.25
CA LEU A 466 -9.37 3.13 -27.59
C LEU A 466 -9.36 1.60 -27.77
N GLY A 467 -8.37 1.03 -28.48
CA GLY A 467 -8.31 -0.40 -28.75
C GLY A 467 -9.49 -0.91 -29.60
N ILE A 468 -10.11 -0.05 -30.43
CA ILE A 468 -11.29 -0.39 -31.23
C ILE A 468 -10.83 -1.04 -32.56
N GLU A 469 -11.04 -2.34 -32.68
CA GLU A 469 -10.73 -3.12 -33.90
C GLU A 469 -11.99 -3.44 -34.72
N GLY A 470 -11.80 -3.78 -36.01
CA GLY A 470 -12.88 -4.18 -36.94
C GLY A 470 -13.00 -3.29 -38.18
N ASN A 471 -14.11 -3.43 -38.92
CA ASN A 471 -14.40 -2.59 -40.08
C ASN A 471 -15.00 -1.22 -39.67
N THR A 472 -15.11 -0.29 -40.62
CA THR A 472 -15.55 1.09 -40.38
C THR A 472 -16.92 1.18 -39.67
N ARG A 473 -17.83 0.24 -40.00
CA ARG A 473 -19.19 0.22 -39.42
C ARG A 473 -19.20 -0.29 -38.00
N THR A 474 -18.43 -1.34 -37.68
CA THR A 474 -18.28 -1.89 -36.34
C THR A 474 -17.50 -0.92 -35.42
N LYS A 475 -16.45 -0.27 -35.93
CA LYS A 475 -15.67 0.74 -35.19
C LYS A 475 -16.52 1.95 -34.80
N ARG A 476 -17.36 2.47 -35.67
CA ARG A 476 -18.29 3.57 -35.33
C ARG A 476 -19.39 3.12 -34.37
N GLY A 477 -19.88 1.89 -34.47
CA GLY A 477 -20.80 1.32 -33.51
C GLY A 477 -20.21 1.18 -32.10
N ALA A 478 -18.96 0.71 -31.99
CA ALA A 478 -18.23 0.64 -30.75
C ALA A 478 -17.97 2.03 -30.14
N LEU A 479 -17.60 3.01 -30.96
CA LEU A 479 -17.43 4.39 -30.53
C LEU A 479 -18.76 5.01 -30.02
N ALA A 480 -19.87 4.74 -30.70
CA ALA A 480 -21.20 5.18 -30.26
C ALA A 480 -21.61 4.53 -28.93
N ALA A 481 -21.26 3.26 -28.70
CA ALA A 481 -21.49 2.59 -27.42
C ALA A 481 -20.67 3.20 -26.28
N LEU A 482 -19.46 3.70 -26.54
CA LEU A 482 -18.60 4.35 -25.56
C LEU A 482 -19.05 5.78 -25.22
N PHE A 483 -19.60 6.52 -26.19
CA PHE A 483 -19.98 7.93 -26.03
C PHE A 483 -21.51 8.14 -25.98
N GLY A 484 -22.32 7.13 -26.27
CA GLY A 484 -23.73 7.22 -26.60
C GLY A 484 -24.71 6.74 -25.53
N LYS A 485 -24.36 6.82 -24.24
CA LYS A 485 -25.37 6.73 -23.15
C LYS A 485 -25.51 8.10 -22.47
N ASN A 486 -26.40 8.89 -23.00
CA ASN A 486 -27.24 9.83 -22.26
C ASN A 486 -28.66 9.30 -22.24
#